data_17c9063bf665ace20bd392123e35ae07
#
_entry.id   17c9063bf665ace20bd392123e35ae07
#
_cell.length_a   1.000
_cell.length_b   1.000
_cell.length_c   1.000
_cell.angle_alpha   90.00
_cell.angle_beta   90.00
_cell.angle_gamma   90.00
#
_symmetry.space_group_name_H-M   'P 1'
#
loop_
_entity.id
_entity.type
_entity.pdbx_description
1 polymer ?
#
loop_
_entity_poly.entity_id
_entity_poly.type
_entity_poly.pdbx_seq_one_letter_code
_entity_poly.pdbx_strand_id
1 'polypeptide(L)'
;MKQPQQQPETRTRMSNWIDADDRPWGRWEEYLNEPGYRVKRIIVHPGQRLSLQRHQQRSEHWVIVAGSGLFTLDDSVTEVNPGDKVFIPVRGVHRIENPGDENLIIIETQLGVCDEDDIERLEDDYGRG
;
A
#
# COMPACT_ATOMS: atom_id res chain seq x y z
N MET A 1 -24.34 -16.44 -2.63
CA MET A 1 -24.49 -16.10 -2.37
C MET A 1 -24.53 -15.77 -1.79
N LYS A 2 -24.61 -15.74 -1.41
CA LYS A 2 -24.88 -15.23 -0.69
C LYS A 2 -24.67 -14.66 -0.16
N GLN A 3 -24.63 -14.41 -0.10
CA GLN A 3 -24.57 -13.66 0.41
C GLN A 3 -24.60 -13.23 1.05
N PRO A 4 -24.65 -13.25 1.14
CA PRO A 4 -24.66 -12.46 1.78
C PRO A 4 -24.72 -11.93 2.27
N GLN A 5 -24.81 -11.65 2.43
CA GLN A 5 -25.00 -11.02 2.90
C GLN A 5 -24.98 -10.35 3.52
N GLN A 6 -24.97 -10.10 3.66
CA GLN A 6 -25.14 -9.33 4.11
C GLN A 6 -25.09 -8.78 4.85
N GLN A 7 -24.99 -8.45 5.20
CA GLN A 7 -25.07 -7.82 5.94
C GLN A 7 -24.86 -6.96 6.37
N PRO A 8 -25.19 -6.65 6.68
CA PRO A 8 -25.17 -5.66 6.95
C PRO A 8 -24.40 -4.88 7.33
N GLU A 9 -24.49 -4.33 7.28
CA GLU A 9 -23.99 -3.60 7.67
C GLU A 9 -23.83 -3.16 8.66
N THR A 10 -24.64 -3.09 8.85
CA THR A 10 -24.67 -2.77 10.05
C THR A 10 -23.77 -3.32 10.75
N ARG A 11 -23.69 -4.27 10.64
CA ARG A 11 -22.70 -4.80 11.35
C ARG A 11 -21.51 -4.02 11.13
N THR A 12 -20.86 -3.70 12.14
CA THR A 12 -19.55 -3.17 12.08
C THR A 12 -18.74 -4.12 11.28
N ARG A 13 -18.15 -3.57 10.26
CA ARG A 13 -17.41 -4.39 9.43
C ARG A 13 -16.21 -4.86 10.16
N MET A 14 -16.20 -6.13 10.39
CA MET A 14 -15.02 -6.76 10.93
C MET A 14 -14.06 -6.99 9.80
N SER A 15 -12.89 -6.40 9.91
CA SER A 15 -11.86 -6.64 8.92
C SER A 15 -11.39 -8.07 8.98
N ASN A 16 -11.12 -8.65 7.83
CA ASN A 16 -10.62 -10.02 7.73
C ASN A 16 -9.11 -10.06 7.52
N TRP A 17 -8.41 -8.99 7.90
CA TRP A 17 -6.96 -8.98 7.77
C TRP A 17 -6.35 -10.00 8.74
N ILE A 18 -5.20 -10.57 8.32
CA ILE A 18 -4.46 -11.54 9.13
C ILE A 18 -3.35 -10.88 9.93
N ASP A 19 -2.96 -9.66 9.55
CA ASP A 19 -1.99 -8.85 10.28
C ASP A 19 -2.20 -7.40 9.91
N ALA A 20 -1.81 -6.49 10.76
CA ALA A 20 -1.97 -5.07 10.52
C ALA A 20 -1.04 -4.30 11.44
N ASP A 21 -0.65 -3.10 11.01
CA ASP A 21 0.16 -2.24 11.85
C ASP A 21 -0.09 -0.79 11.51
N ASP A 22 -0.16 0.04 12.55
CA ASP A 22 -0.23 1.47 12.38
C ASP A 22 1.18 2.01 12.16
N ARG A 23 1.30 2.92 11.22
CA ARG A 23 2.57 3.55 10.85
C ARG A 23 2.43 5.06 10.98
N PRO A 24 3.53 5.80 11.04
CA PRO A 24 3.44 7.26 11.12
C PRO A 24 2.63 7.89 9.99
N TRP A 25 2.63 7.26 8.82
CA TRP A 25 1.95 7.78 7.63
C TRP A 25 0.53 7.23 7.47
N GLY A 26 0.10 6.25 8.25
CA GLY A 26 -1.21 5.63 8.10
C GLY A 26 -1.23 4.22 8.64
N ARG A 27 -1.58 3.25 7.79
CA ARG A 27 -1.76 1.88 8.25
C ARG A 27 -1.63 0.92 7.08
N TRP A 28 -1.09 -0.27 7.32
CA TRP A 28 -1.23 -1.37 6.37
C TRP A 28 -1.98 -2.53 7.03
N GLU A 29 -2.68 -3.30 6.20
CA GLU A 29 -3.41 -4.49 6.60
C GLU A 29 -3.11 -5.59 5.60
N GLU A 30 -2.77 -6.78 6.10
CA GLU A 30 -2.40 -7.90 5.25
C GLU A 30 -3.57 -8.87 5.19
N TYR A 31 -3.94 -9.30 3.99
CA TYR A 31 -5.09 -10.17 3.79
C TYR A 31 -4.71 -11.54 3.26
N LEU A 32 -3.60 -11.66 2.54
CA LEU A 32 -3.07 -12.92 2.07
C LEU A 32 -1.55 -12.90 2.25
N ASN A 33 -1.00 -14.01 2.69
CA ASN A 33 0.44 -14.19 2.84
C ASN A 33 0.74 -15.64 2.50
N GLU A 34 1.05 -15.89 1.24
CA GLU A 34 1.26 -17.21 0.68
C GLU A 34 2.65 -17.31 0.09
N PRO A 35 3.14 -18.53 -0.17
CA PRO A 35 4.43 -18.66 -0.86
C PRO A 35 4.38 -17.93 -2.21
N GLY A 36 5.27 -16.98 -2.38
CA GLY A 36 5.40 -16.26 -3.65
C GLY A 36 4.53 -15.03 -3.80
N TYR A 37 3.58 -14.77 -2.89
CA TYR A 37 2.80 -13.54 -3.00
C TYR A 37 2.16 -13.11 -1.68
N ARG A 38 1.85 -11.82 -1.60
CA ARG A 38 1.23 -11.21 -0.43
C ARG A 38 0.30 -10.10 -0.90
N VAL A 39 -0.85 -9.94 -0.26
CA VAL A 39 -1.82 -8.88 -0.59
C VAL A 39 -2.08 -8.03 0.63
N LYS A 40 -1.96 -6.71 0.47
CA LYS A 40 -2.19 -5.74 1.53
C LYS A 40 -3.11 -4.63 1.08
N ARG A 41 -3.80 -4.02 2.04
CA ARG A 41 -4.41 -2.72 1.87
C ARG A 41 -3.53 -1.69 2.57
N ILE A 42 -3.19 -0.63 1.86
CA ILE A 42 -2.39 0.47 2.38
C ILE A 42 -3.30 1.67 2.50
N ILE A 43 -3.29 2.33 3.65
CA ILE A 43 -4.06 3.55 3.90
C ILE A 43 -3.06 4.64 4.25
N VAL A 44 -3.02 5.68 3.43
CA VAL A 44 -2.12 6.83 3.65
C VAL A 44 -2.96 8.01 4.10
N HIS A 45 -2.68 8.52 5.28
CA HIS A 45 -3.44 9.63 5.85
C HIS A 45 -3.16 10.94 5.08
N PRO A 46 -4.10 11.88 5.13
CA PRO A 46 -3.88 13.18 4.46
C PRO A 46 -2.59 13.84 4.90
N GLY A 47 -1.85 14.38 3.95
CA GLY A 47 -0.61 15.10 4.20
C GLY A 47 0.59 14.22 4.49
N GLN A 48 0.45 12.89 4.45
CA GLN A 48 1.52 11.98 4.78
C GLN A 48 2.08 11.31 3.51
N ARG A 49 3.26 10.73 3.65
CA ARG A 49 3.87 9.97 2.57
C ARG A 49 4.72 8.85 3.14
N LEU A 50 4.87 7.78 2.38
CA LEU A 50 5.76 6.70 2.73
C LEU A 50 7.21 7.11 2.49
N SER A 51 8.14 6.33 3.03
CA SER A 51 9.56 6.52 2.72
C SER A 51 9.81 6.32 1.23
N LEU A 52 10.87 6.92 0.73
CA LEU A 52 11.39 6.58 -0.59
C LEU A 52 12.18 5.30 -0.39
N GLN A 53 11.77 4.23 -1.05
CA GLN A 53 12.22 2.88 -0.69
C GLN A 53 12.35 1.97 -1.90
N ARG A 54 13.04 0.85 -1.70
CA ARG A 54 13.07 -0.22 -2.70
C ARG A 54 13.15 -1.58 -2.02
N HIS A 55 12.80 -2.62 -2.78
CA HIS A 55 12.84 -4.01 -2.32
C HIS A 55 13.68 -4.83 -3.30
N GLN A 56 14.48 -5.74 -2.77
CA GLN A 56 15.44 -6.48 -3.60
C GLN A 56 14.85 -7.74 -4.21
N GLN A 57 13.78 -8.30 -3.61
CA GLN A 57 13.35 -9.66 -3.95
C GLN A 57 11.89 -9.75 -4.38
N ARG A 58 11.19 -8.61 -4.50
CA ARG A 58 9.80 -8.64 -4.93
C ARG A 58 9.46 -7.47 -5.83
N SER A 59 8.48 -7.69 -6.70
CA SER A 59 7.81 -6.62 -7.42
C SER A 59 6.45 -6.36 -6.78
N GLU A 60 5.80 -5.26 -7.15
CA GLU A 60 4.50 -4.90 -6.60
C GLU A 60 3.57 -4.37 -7.67
N HIS A 61 2.30 -4.71 -7.55
CA HIS A 61 1.23 -4.16 -8.37
C HIS A 61 0.26 -3.47 -7.43
N TRP A 62 -0.07 -2.23 -7.73
CA TRP A 62 -0.99 -1.44 -6.90
C TRP A 62 -2.21 -1.05 -7.71
N VAL A 63 -3.37 -1.04 -7.06
CA VAL A 63 -4.60 -0.44 -7.58
C VAL A 63 -5.00 0.65 -6.61
N ILE A 64 -5.21 1.85 -7.12
CA ILE A 64 -5.70 2.97 -6.31
C ILE A 64 -7.22 2.80 -6.18
N VAL A 65 -7.69 2.71 -4.95
CA VAL A 65 -9.11 2.44 -4.67
C VAL A 65 -9.85 3.72 -4.34
N ALA A 66 -9.26 4.58 -3.54
CA ALA A 66 -9.89 5.82 -3.10
C ALA A 66 -8.82 6.87 -2.83
N GLY A 67 -9.19 8.13 -3.01
CA GLY A 67 -8.27 9.25 -2.85
C GLY A 67 -7.36 9.39 -4.05
N SER A 68 -6.51 10.40 -4.03
CA SER A 68 -5.54 10.65 -5.10
C SER A 68 -4.17 10.86 -4.47
N GLY A 69 -3.12 10.58 -5.22
CA GLY A 69 -1.78 10.69 -4.70
C GLY A 69 -0.76 11.06 -5.74
N LEU A 70 0.46 11.28 -5.27
CA LEU A 70 1.62 11.47 -6.13
C LEU A 70 2.51 10.25 -5.98
N PHE A 71 2.69 9.53 -7.07
CA PHE A 71 3.48 8.31 -7.10
C PHE A 71 4.82 8.59 -7.76
N THR A 72 5.89 8.24 -7.03
CA THR A 72 7.25 8.36 -7.55
C THR A 72 7.77 6.97 -7.89
N LEU A 73 8.31 6.82 -9.09
CA LEU A 73 9.03 5.62 -9.49
C LEU A 73 10.31 6.06 -10.18
N ASP A 74 11.43 5.77 -9.57
CA ASP A 74 12.75 6.22 -10.00
C ASP A 74 12.73 7.76 -10.17
N ASP A 75 12.87 8.27 -11.40
CA ASP A 75 12.91 9.70 -11.65
C ASP A 75 11.55 10.29 -12.05
N SER A 76 10.50 9.50 -12.07
CA SER A 76 9.18 9.94 -12.55
C SER A 76 8.24 10.17 -11.40
N VAL A 77 7.49 11.27 -11.43
CA VAL A 77 6.42 11.54 -10.47
C VAL A 77 5.12 11.68 -11.25
N THR A 78 4.11 10.91 -10.88
CA THR A 78 2.85 10.84 -11.60
C THR A 78 1.70 10.98 -10.63
N GLU A 79 0.70 11.76 -11.00
CA GLU A 79 -0.54 11.79 -10.24
C GLU A 79 -1.32 10.51 -10.48
N VAL A 80 -1.84 9.90 -9.41
CA VAL A 80 -2.66 8.69 -9.51
C VAL A 80 -4.00 8.94 -8.86
N ASN A 81 -5.05 8.35 -9.45
CA ASN A 81 -6.45 8.55 -9.07
C ASN A 81 -7.15 7.20 -8.97
N PRO A 82 -8.36 7.15 -8.37
CA PRO A 82 -9.08 5.88 -8.24
C PRO A 82 -9.21 5.15 -9.57
N GLY A 83 -8.88 3.86 -9.56
CA GLY A 83 -8.87 3.01 -10.74
C GLY A 83 -7.53 2.92 -11.43
N ASP A 84 -6.59 3.80 -11.10
CA ASP A 84 -5.25 3.73 -11.70
C ASP A 84 -4.48 2.55 -11.12
N LYS A 85 -3.57 2.03 -11.93
CA LYS A 85 -2.72 0.92 -11.56
C LYS A 85 -1.27 1.33 -11.74
N VAL A 86 -0.41 0.86 -10.84
CA VAL A 86 1.03 1.06 -10.99
C VAL A 86 1.76 -0.24 -10.81
N PHE A 87 2.86 -0.39 -11.52
CA PHE A 87 3.75 -1.53 -11.38
C PHE A 87 5.11 -1.04 -10.88
N ILE A 88 5.61 -1.72 -9.85
CA ILE A 88 6.92 -1.42 -9.28
C ILE A 88 7.79 -2.64 -9.49
N PRO A 89 8.80 -2.54 -10.37
CA PRO A 89 9.69 -3.69 -10.60
C PRO A 89 10.58 -3.93 -9.38
N VAL A 90 11.18 -5.12 -9.34
CA VAL A 90 12.20 -5.43 -8.33
C VAL A 90 13.25 -4.31 -8.37
N ARG A 91 13.59 -3.80 -7.20
CA ARG A 91 14.55 -2.72 -6.98
C ARG A 91 14.10 -1.35 -7.50
N GLY A 92 12.87 -1.20 -7.98
CA GLY A 92 12.35 0.11 -8.34
C GLY A 92 12.26 1.02 -7.11
N VAL A 93 12.85 2.20 -7.19
CA VAL A 93 12.82 3.18 -6.10
C VAL A 93 11.51 3.92 -6.17
N HIS A 94 10.71 3.84 -5.11
CA HIS A 94 9.33 4.32 -5.16
C HIS A 94 8.86 4.93 -3.86
N ARG A 95 7.84 5.74 -3.97
CA ARG A 95 7.13 6.34 -2.83
C ARG A 95 5.76 6.78 -3.28
N ILE A 96 4.80 6.78 -2.36
CA ILE A 96 3.49 7.39 -2.57
C ILE A 96 3.29 8.49 -1.54
N GLU A 97 2.71 9.59 -1.98
CA GLU A 97 2.40 10.73 -1.14
C GLU A 97 0.92 11.06 -1.26
N ASN A 98 0.28 11.40 -0.16
CA ASN A 98 -1.11 11.84 -0.14
C ASN A 98 -1.15 13.36 0.15
N PRO A 99 -1.18 14.21 -0.88
CA PRO A 99 -1.23 15.66 -0.68
C PRO A 99 -2.64 16.19 -0.40
N GLY A 100 -3.64 15.30 -0.45
CA GLY A 100 -5.04 15.70 -0.30
C GLY A 100 -5.52 15.73 1.14
N ASP A 101 -6.84 15.81 1.30
CA ASP A 101 -7.48 15.90 2.60
C ASP A 101 -8.33 14.68 2.93
N GLU A 102 -8.26 13.63 2.10
CA GLU A 102 -8.93 12.35 2.33
C GLU A 102 -7.91 11.23 2.37
N ASN A 103 -8.27 10.11 2.98
CA ASN A 103 -7.38 8.94 2.97
C ASN A 103 -7.15 8.45 1.55
N LEU A 104 -5.92 8.08 1.25
CA LEU A 104 -5.55 7.40 0.02
C LEU A 104 -5.51 5.91 0.32
N ILE A 105 -6.27 5.12 -0.43
CA ILE A 105 -6.39 3.68 -0.18
C ILE A 105 -5.91 2.93 -1.41
N ILE A 106 -5.00 1.99 -1.18
CA ILE A 106 -4.32 1.23 -2.21
C ILE A 106 -4.42 -0.25 -1.89
N ILE A 107 -4.70 -1.07 -2.91
CA ILE A 107 -4.56 -2.52 -2.80
C ILE A 107 -3.24 -2.89 -3.47
N GLU A 108 -2.37 -3.53 -2.70
CA GLU A 108 -1.03 -3.89 -3.11
C GLU A 108 -0.90 -5.40 -3.20
N THR A 109 -0.41 -5.90 -4.33
CA THR A 109 -0.01 -7.30 -4.48
C THR A 109 1.50 -7.36 -4.63
N GLN A 110 2.17 -8.07 -3.73
CA GLN A 110 3.60 -8.32 -3.78
C GLN A 110 3.84 -9.68 -4.42
N LEU A 111 4.79 -9.76 -5.34
CA LEU A 111 5.13 -11.01 -6.04
C LEU A 111 6.61 -11.29 -5.89
N GLY A 112 6.95 -12.48 -5.41
CA GLY A 112 8.32 -12.92 -5.21
C GLY A 112 8.56 -13.35 -3.78
N VAL A 113 9.75 -13.07 -3.24
CA VAL A 113 10.04 -13.32 -1.84
C VAL A 113 9.57 -12.09 -1.06
N CYS A 114 8.49 -12.27 -0.31
CA CYS A 114 7.82 -11.16 0.35
C CYS A 114 8.20 -11.12 1.83
N ASP A 115 9.30 -10.45 2.14
CA ASP A 115 9.84 -10.35 3.48
C ASP A 115 9.75 -8.88 3.92
N GLU A 116 9.21 -8.62 5.11
CA GLU A 116 9.09 -7.26 5.63
C GLU A 116 10.45 -6.60 5.84
N ASP A 117 11.49 -7.41 6.09
CA ASP A 117 12.84 -6.87 6.28
C ASP A 117 13.51 -6.50 4.96
N ASP A 118 12.92 -6.89 3.83
CA ASP A 118 13.44 -6.55 2.52
C ASP A 118 13.01 -5.15 2.13
N ILE A 119 13.57 -4.16 2.77
CA ILE A 119 13.30 -2.76 2.50
C ILE A 119 14.57 -1.94 2.72
N GLU A 120 14.89 -1.11 1.75
CA GLU A 120 15.92 -0.09 1.89
C GLU A 120 15.22 1.26 1.81
N ARG A 121 15.30 2.05 2.89
CA ARG A 121 14.71 3.38 2.93
C ARG A 121 15.78 4.39 2.57
N LEU A 122 15.55 5.10 1.48
CA LEU A 122 16.50 6.11 0.97
C LEU A 122 16.19 7.49 1.54
N GLU A 123 14.90 7.78 1.80
CA GLU A 123 14.44 8.98 2.48
C GLU A 123 13.26 8.60 3.34
N ASP A 124 13.22 9.08 4.57
CA ASP A 124 12.14 8.77 5.47
C ASP A 124 11.88 9.96 6.39
N ASP A 125 10.68 10.57 6.26
CA ASP A 125 10.28 11.73 7.04
C ASP A 125 10.16 11.43 8.54
N TYR A 126 10.14 10.16 8.91
CA TYR A 126 9.88 9.72 10.29
C TYR A 126 11.13 9.19 10.99
N GLY A 127 12.28 9.30 10.35
CA GLY A 127 13.56 8.95 10.95
C GLY A 127 13.83 7.46 11.16
N ARG A 128 13.21 6.62 10.36
CA ARG A 128 13.39 5.17 10.50
C ARG A 128 14.58 4.61 9.73
N GLY A 129 15.31 5.45 9.11
CA GLY A 129 16.54 5.05 8.46
C GLY A 129 16.41 3.99 7.41
#